data_90e7ff8f56df80df29a26baf49dcf721
#
_entry.id   90e7ff8f56df80df29a26baf49dcf721
#
_cell.length_a   1.000
_cell.length_b   1.000
_cell.length_c   1.000
_cell.angle_alpha   90.00
_cell.angle_beta   90.00
_cell.angle_gamma   90.00
#
_symmetry.space_group_name_H-M   'P 1'
#
loop_
_entity.id
_entity.type
_entity.pdbx_description
1 polymer ?
#
loop_
_entity_poly.entity_id
_entity_poly.type
_entity_poly.pdbx_seq_one_letter_code
_entity_poly.pdbx_strand_id
1 'polypeptide(L)'
;MIVWTLLRLNPQSQGRYIDHVAKTFPDIEVYFPVFTKLSRPARRRHPVVKTQPVYPGYIFAHLDLDMRIRDMLSCPVRARFVKFGQTISVVPPEVITEIKRLEALKLLVREEHRVSPFQPGRRVRVSLPMADITAVVVYLMNKNRAVVDTPLGNVIVPVHKMTLI
;
A
#
# COMPACT_ATOMS: atom_id res chain seq x y z
N MET A 1 -15.55 -18.66 -18.75
CA MET A 1 -16.30 -17.93 -17.69
C MET A 1 -15.70 -16.56 -17.48
N ILE A 2 -16.49 -15.47 -17.69
CA ILE A 2 -16.02 -14.08 -17.52
C ILE A 2 -16.14 -13.70 -16.04
N VAL A 3 -15.03 -13.33 -15.43
CA VAL A 3 -14.94 -12.99 -14.01
C VAL A 3 -13.91 -11.90 -13.76
N TRP A 4 -14.04 -11.22 -12.63
CA TRP A 4 -12.98 -10.37 -12.09
C TRP A 4 -11.92 -11.23 -11.42
N THR A 5 -10.67 -10.99 -11.76
CA THR A 5 -9.51 -11.64 -11.14
C THR A 5 -8.46 -10.62 -10.78
N LEU A 6 -7.49 -11.05 -9.98
CA LEU A 6 -6.41 -10.19 -9.49
C LEU A 6 -5.07 -10.65 -10.08
N LEU A 7 -4.33 -9.71 -10.65
CA LEU A 7 -2.97 -9.91 -11.14
C LEU A 7 -1.98 -9.15 -10.27
N ARG A 8 -0.83 -9.77 -10.06
CA ARG A 8 0.32 -9.17 -9.39
C ARG A 8 1.45 -8.94 -10.38
N LEU A 9 2.05 -7.75 -10.36
CA LEU A 9 3.17 -7.35 -11.19
C LEU A 9 4.07 -6.34 -10.46
N ASN A 10 5.19 -5.97 -11.09
CA ASN A 10 6.05 -4.94 -10.52
C ASN A 10 5.33 -3.59 -10.54
N PRO A 11 5.24 -2.87 -9.40
CA PRO A 11 4.55 -1.58 -9.31
C PRO A 11 5.06 -0.54 -10.32
N GLN A 12 6.35 -0.55 -10.63
CA GLN A 12 6.95 0.38 -11.61
C GLN A 12 6.53 0.09 -13.05
N SER A 13 6.09 -1.13 -13.34
CA SER A 13 5.67 -1.57 -14.67
C SER A 13 4.16 -1.59 -14.85
N GLN A 14 3.40 -1.23 -13.84
CA GLN A 14 1.93 -1.29 -13.82
C GLN A 14 1.30 -0.48 -14.95
N GLY A 15 1.75 0.76 -15.16
CA GLY A 15 1.25 1.60 -16.25
C GLY A 15 1.49 0.99 -17.64
N ARG A 16 2.70 0.50 -17.88
CA ARG A 16 3.05 -0.15 -19.16
C ARG A 16 2.20 -1.39 -19.45
N TYR A 17 1.92 -2.17 -18.42
CA TYR A 17 1.08 -3.36 -18.56
C TYR A 17 -0.36 -2.98 -18.94
N ILE A 18 -0.95 -2.00 -18.26
CA ILE A 18 -2.30 -1.50 -18.52
C ILE A 18 -2.41 -0.96 -19.95
N ASP A 19 -1.44 -0.12 -20.36
CA ASP A 19 -1.41 0.44 -21.72
C ASP A 19 -1.30 -0.66 -22.80
N HIS A 20 -0.49 -1.68 -22.54
CA HIS A 20 -0.34 -2.81 -23.46
C HIS A 20 -1.64 -3.60 -23.57
N VAL A 21 -2.27 -3.96 -22.45
CA VAL A 21 -3.53 -4.71 -22.45
C VAL A 21 -4.64 -3.92 -23.14
N ALA A 22 -4.77 -2.64 -22.83
CA ALA A 22 -5.79 -1.79 -23.46
C ALA A 22 -5.65 -1.67 -25.00
N LYS A 23 -4.40 -1.69 -25.50
CA LYS A 23 -4.13 -1.63 -26.94
C LYS A 23 -4.31 -2.97 -27.64
N THR A 24 -3.90 -4.05 -26.99
CA THR A 24 -3.83 -5.38 -27.61
C THR A 24 -5.11 -6.18 -27.42
N PHE A 25 -5.76 -6.02 -26.29
CA PHE A 25 -6.96 -6.77 -25.88
C PHE A 25 -8.07 -5.81 -25.42
N PRO A 26 -8.73 -5.08 -26.34
CA PRO A 26 -9.73 -4.07 -25.98
C PRO A 26 -11.00 -4.67 -25.34
N ASP A 27 -11.19 -5.97 -25.43
CA ASP A 27 -12.27 -6.72 -24.79
C ASP A 27 -12.02 -7.02 -23.30
N ILE A 28 -10.82 -6.78 -22.81
CA ILE A 28 -10.46 -7.00 -21.41
C ILE A 28 -10.51 -5.68 -20.65
N GLU A 29 -11.40 -5.59 -19.67
CA GLU A 29 -11.42 -4.44 -18.76
C GLU A 29 -10.36 -4.61 -17.69
N VAL A 30 -9.45 -3.64 -17.57
CA VAL A 30 -8.45 -3.57 -16.52
C VAL A 30 -8.74 -2.41 -15.61
N TYR A 31 -8.76 -2.66 -14.31
CA TYR A 31 -9.04 -1.66 -13.30
C TYR A 31 -7.99 -1.67 -12.18
N PHE A 32 -7.54 -0.51 -11.79
CA PHE A 32 -6.69 -0.32 -10.61
C PHE A 32 -7.15 0.94 -9.87
N PRO A 33 -7.56 0.79 -8.63
CA PRO A 33 -8.03 1.92 -7.83
C PRO A 33 -6.87 2.85 -7.49
N VAL A 34 -7.13 4.14 -7.60
CA VAL A 34 -6.16 5.20 -7.29
C VAL A 34 -6.70 6.14 -6.24
N PHE A 35 -5.82 6.78 -5.50
CA PHE A 35 -6.17 7.86 -4.59
C PHE A 35 -5.28 9.07 -4.84
N THR A 36 -5.80 10.20 -4.47
CA THR A 36 -5.13 11.48 -4.66
C THR A 36 -4.53 11.95 -3.33
N LYS A 37 -3.24 12.23 -3.32
CA LYS A 37 -2.52 12.75 -2.15
C LYS A 37 -1.93 14.13 -2.43
N LEU A 38 -2.15 15.07 -1.51
CA LEU A 38 -1.42 16.33 -1.50
C LEU A 38 -0.01 16.09 -0.95
N SER A 39 0.99 16.28 -1.78
CA SER A 39 2.39 16.20 -1.40
C SER A 39 3.01 17.60 -1.40
N ARG A 40 3.72 17.93 -0.33
CA ARG A 40 4.55 19.16 -0.26
C ARG A 40 6.02 18.77 -0.37
N PRO A 41 6.60 18.74 -1.58
CA PRO A 41 8.02 18.47 -1.72
C PRO A 41 8.82 19.60 -1.07
N ALA A 42 9.88 19.27 -0.34
CA ALA A 42 10.71 20.22 0.40
C ALA A 42 11.25 21.40 -0.43
N ARG A 43 11.32 21.26 -1.75
CA ARG A 43 11.84 22.26 -2.69
C ARG A 43 10.76 23.04 -3.46
N ARG A 44 9.46 22.78 -3.22
CA ARG A 44 8.37 23.47 -3.93
C ARG A 44 7.49 24.24 -2.94
N ARG A 45 7.19 25.51 -3.26
CA ARG A 45 6.33 26.37 -2.43
C ARG A 45 4.87 25.95 -2.44
N HIS A 46 4.42 25.25 -3.48
CA HIS A 46 3.02 24.84 -3.64
C HIS A 46 2.83 23.34 -3.50
N PRO A 47 1.73 22.89 -2.86
CA PRO A 47 1.39 21.48 -2.79
C PRO A 47 1.14 20.94 -4.20
N VAL A 48 1.63 19.73 -4.46
CA VAL A 48 1.43 19.02 -5.71
C VAL A 48 0.48 17.87 -5.46
N VAL A 49 -0.55 17.77 -6.28
CA VAL A 49 -1.48 16.64 -6.28
C VAL A 49 -0.79 15.45 -6.94
N LYS A 50 -0.64 14.35 -6.21
CA LYS A 50 -0.11 13.09 -6.75
C LYS A 50 -1.19 12.02 -6.70
N THR A 51 -1.42 11.37 -7.82
CA THR A 51 -2.25 10.18 -7.91
C THR A 51 -1.38 8.95 -7.67
N GLN A 52 -1.81 8.09 -6.77
CA GLN A 52 -1.09 6.87 -6.42
C GLN A 52 -2.04 5.68 -6.42
N PRO A 53 -1.58 4.48 -6.81
CA PRO A 53 -2.40 3.27 -6.71
C PRO A 53 -2.67 2.91 -5.24
N VAL A 54 -3.90 2.51 -4.94
CA VAL A 54 -4.29 2.01 -3.61
C VAL A 54 -3.54 0.71 -3.30
N TYR A 55 -3.45 -0.18 -4.28
CA TYR A 55 -2.73 -1.45 -4.19
C TYR A 55 -1.56 -1.48 -5.18
N PRO A 56 -0.36 -0.99 -4.80
CA PRO A 56 0.79 -1.00 -5.70
C PRO A 56 1.17 -2.41 -6.15
N GLY A 57 1.28 -2.59 -7.46
CA GLY A 57 1.62 -3.88 -8.06
C GLY A 57 0.47 -4.87 -8.16
N TYR A 58 -0.77 -4.45 -7.89
CA TYR A 58 -1.98 -5.25 -8.10
C TYR A 58 -2.91 -4.54 -9.05
N ILE A 59 -3.52 -5.29 -9.95
CA ILE A 59 -4.56 -4.82 -10.87
C ILE A 59 -5.71 -5.82 -10.90
N PHE A 60 -6.92 -5.33 -11.06
CA PHE A 60 -8.09 -6.15 -11.31
C PHE A 60 -8.28 -6.26 -12.83
N ALA A 61 -8.63 -7.44 -13.31
CA ALA A 61 -8.92 -7.68 -14.71
C ALA A 61 -10.22 -8.47 -14.84
N HIS A 62 -11.10 -7.98 -15.71
CA HIS A 62 -12.37 -8.63 -16.07
C HIS A 62 -12.20 -9.35 -17.38
N LEU A 63 -12.12 -10.66 -17.34
CA LEU A 63 -11.79 -11.46 -18.51
C LEU A 63 -12.37 -12.87 -18.44
N ASP A 64 -12.41 -13.55 -19.58
CA ASP A 64 -12.69 -14.97 -19.62
C ASP A 64 -11.43 -15.76 -19.27
N LEU A 65 -11.44 -16.39 -18.09
CA LEU A 65 -10.28 -17.15 -17.58
C LEU A 65 -9.91 -18.32 -18.50
N ASP A 66 -10.89 -18.98 -19.12
CA ASP A 66 -10.62 -20.16 -19.94
C ASP A 66 -9.88 -19.78 -21.24
N MET A 67 -10.16 -18.59 -21.76
CA MET A 67 -9.64 -18.14 -23.06
C MET A 67 -8.43 -17.20 -22.95
N ARG A 68 -8.38 -16.35 -21.92
CA ARG A 68 -7.48 -15.18 -21.87
C ARG A 68 -6.30 -15.29 -20.92
N ILE A 69 -6.15 -16.40 -20.17
CA ILE A 69 -5.01 -16.58 -19.26
C ILE A 69 -3.67 -16.44 -20.01
N ARG A 70 -3.53 -17.10 -21.14
CA ARG A 70 -2.27 -17.07 -21.92
C ARG A 70 -1.96 -15.68 -22.44
N ASP A 71 -2.97 -14.96 -22.92
CA ASP A 71 -2.83 -13.61 -23.44
C ASP A 71 -2.31 -12.66 -22.37
N MET A 72 -2.88 -12.71 -21.17
CA MET A 72 -2.44 -11.87 -20.03
C MET A 72 -1.04 -12.20 -19.54
N LEU A 73 -0.61 -13.45 -19.64
CA LEU A 73 0.75 -13.88 -19.24
C LEU A 73 1.79 -13.65 -20.34
N SER A 74 1.40 -13.51 -21.59
CA SER A 74 2.29 -13.27 -22.75
C SER A 74 2.68 -11.80 -22.92
N CYS A 75 2.11 -10.89 -22.12
CA CYS A 75 2.46 -9.47 -22.16
C CYS A 75 3.96 -9.24 -21.88
N PRO A 76 4.60 -8.22 -22.49
CA PRO A 76 6.01 -7.90 -22.31
C PRO A 76 6.39 -7.64 -20.84
N VAL A 77 5.42 -7.21 -20.05
CA VAL A 77 5.59 -7.03 -18.61
C VAL A 77 5.10 -8.28 -17.89
N ARG A 78 5.96 -8.85 -17.05
CA ARG A 78 5.61 -10.05 -16.29
C ARG A 78 4.51 -9.75 -15.28
N ALA A 79 3.37 -10.39 -15.46
CA ALA A 79 2.28 -10.43 -14.51
C ALA A 79 2.02 -11.87 -14.07
N ARG A 80 1.43 -12.05 -12.88
CA ARG A 80 1.05 -13.36 -12.35
C ARG A 80 -0.34 -13.26 -11.77
N PHE A 81 -1.20 -14.23 -12.08
CA PHE A 81 -2.49 -14.34 -11.39
C PHE A 81 -2.28 -14.64 -9.92
N VAL A 82 -3.02 -13.95 -9.07
CA VAL A 82 -3.10 -14.29 -7.64
C VAL A 82 -3.90 -15.58 -7.51
N LYS A 83 -3.39 -16.51 -6.71
CA LYS A 83 -3.98 -17.83 -6.50
C LYS A 83 -4.17 -18.11 -5.02
N PHE A 84 -5.21 -18.86 -4.71
CA PHE A 84 -5.39 -19.56 -3.44
C PHE A 84 -5.19 -21.07 -3.69
N GLY A 85 -4.06 -21.61 -3.22
CA GLY A 85 -3.62 -22.95 -3.59
C GLY A 85 -3.37 -23.06 -5.10
N GLN A 86 -4.11 -23.91 -5.77
CA GLN A 86 -4.01 -24.12 -7.24
C GLN A 86 -5.02 -23.28 -8.03
N THR A 87 -5.99 -22.67 -7.37
CA THR A 87 -7.10 -21.94 -8.03
C THR A 87 -6.81 -20.46 -8.16
N ILE A 88 -7.06 -19.90 -9.35
CA ILE A 88 -6.97 -18.45 -9.59
C ILE A 88 -8.04 -17.74 -8.76
N SER A 89 -7.63 -16.67 -8.09
CA SER A 89 -8.51 -15.84 -7.27
C SER A 89 -9.56 -15.15 -8.12
N VAL A 90 -10.83 -15.35 -7.78
CA VAL A 90 -11.98 -14.65 -8.37
C VAL A 90 -12.45 -13.60 -7.37
N VAL A 91 -12.67 -12.39 -7.85
CA VAL A 91 -13.15 -11.26 -7.06
C VAL A 91 -14.63 -11.06 -7.36
N PRO A 92 -15.50 -11.03 -6.33
CA PRO A 92 -16.91 -10.73 -6.54
C PRO A 92 -17.11 -9.35 -7.19
N PRO A 93 -18.00 -9.20 -8.17
CA PRO A 93 -18.24 -7.93 -8.86
C PRO A 93 -18.70 -6.81 -7.91
N GLU A 94 -19.37 -7.17 -6.82
CA GLU A 94 -19.83 -6.22 -5.78
C GLU A 94 -18.64 -5.52 -5.11
N VAL A 95 -17.53 -6.24 -4.92
CA VAL A 95 -16.30 -5.68 -4.33
C VAL A 95 -15.72 -4.62 -5.27
N ILE A 96 -15.67 -4.89 -6.57
CA ILE A 96 -15.19 -3.93 -7.56
C ILE A 96 -16.09 -2.70 -7.63
N THR A 97 -17.40 -2.91 -7.61
CA THR A 97 -18.39 -1.83 -7.61
C THR A 97 -18.23 -0.94 -6.39
N GLU A 98 -18.04 -1.52 -5.21
CA GLU A 98 -17.83 -0.76 -3.98
C GLU A 98 -16.50 0.02 -4.01
N ILE A 99 -15.41 -0.58 -4.51
CA ILE A 99 -14.12 0.12 -4.65
C ILE A 99 -14.28 1.30 -5.62
N LYS A 100 -14.93 1.12 -6.77
CA LYS A 100 -15.20 2.20 -7.73
C LYS A 100 -16.04 3.32 -7.10
N ARG A 101 -17.04 2.96 -6.27
CA ARG A 101 -17.86 3.93 -5.53
C ARG A 101 -17.02 4.75 -4.54
N LEU A 102 -16.18 4.09 -3.76
CA LEU A 102 -15.30 4.75 -2.79
C LEU A 102 -14.27 5.65 -3.49
N GLU A 103 -13.74 5.24 -4.64
CA GLU A 103 -12.84 6.04 -5.45
C GLU A 103 -13.52 7.32 -5.95
N ALA A 104 -14.74 7.20 -6.50
CA ALA A 104 -15.53 8.34 -6.96
C ALA A 104 -15.84 9.35 -5.84
N LEU A 105 -16.07 8.87 -4.63
CA LEU A 105 -16.30 9.68 -3.43
C LEU A 105 -14.99 10.20 -2.80
N LYS A 106 -13.82 9.86 -3.37
CA LYS A 106 -12.49 10.19 -2.83
C LYS A 106 -12.26 9.68 -1.40
N LEU A 107 -12.94 8.62 -1.04
CA LEU A 107 -12.84 7.96 0.27
C LEU A 107 -11.79 6.84 0.31
N LEU A 108 -11.20 6.48 -0.84
CA LEU A 108 -10.08 5.56 -0.87
C LEU A 108 -8.88 6.23 -0.21
N VAL A 109 -8.47 5.68 0.90
CA VAL A 109 -7.27 6.09 1.63
C VAL A 109 -6.35 4.88 1.67
N ARG A 110 -5.13 5.05 1.20
CA ARG A 110 -4.11 4.04 1.47
C ARG A 110 -3.81 4.08 2.97
N GLU A 111 -3.98 2.97 3.67
CA GLU A 111 -3.53 2.80 5.05
C GLU A 111 -2.00 2.88 5.14
N GLU A 112 -1.43 4.05 4.85
CA GLU A 112 -0.02 4.32 5.11
C GLU A 112 0.24 4.71 6.56
N HIS A 113 -0.80 4.96 7.30
CA HIS A 113 -0.71 5.21 8.72
C HIS A 113 -1.10 3.92 9.49
N ARG A 114 -0.20 2.96 9.52
CA ARG A 114 -0.02 2.28 10.80
C ARG A 114 0.34 3.40 11.77
N VAL A 115 -0.66 3.89 12.46
CA VAL A 115 -0.45 4.78 13.61
C VAL A 115 0.59 4.04 14.44
N SER A 116 1.78 4.61 14.57
CA SER A 116 2.82 3.96 15.34
C SER A 116 2.21 3.71 16.72
N PRO A 117 2.29 2.51 17.28
CA PRO A 117 1.78 2.24 18.61
C PRO A 117 2.44 3.14 19.67
N PHE A 118 3.57 3.74 19.32
CA PHE A 118 4.34 4.67 20.13
C PHE A 118 3.88 6.12 19.95
N GLN A 119 2.68 6.43 20.44
CA GLN A 119 2.16 7.80 20.42
C GLN A 119 2.77 8.65 21.54
N PRO A 120 2.85 9.99 21.38
CA PRO A 120 3.23 10.90 22.44
C PRO A 120 2.43 10.66 23.73
N GLY A 121 3.10 10.68 24.88
CA GLY A 121 2.51 10.42 26.19
C GLY A 121 2.42 8.93 26.59
N ARG A 122 2.71 7.99 25.67
CA ARG A 122 2.72 6.55 26.01
C ARG A 122 3.97 6.19 26.77
N ARG A 123 3.81 5.36 27.79
CA ARG A 123 4.94 4.75 28.52
C ARG A 123 5.51 3.59 27.73
N VAL A 124 6.80 3.54 27.67
CA VAL A 124 7.57 2.52 26.96
C VAL A 124 8.74 2.02 27.80
N ARG A 125 9.07 0.76 27.63
CA ARG A 125 10.33 0.19 28.08
C ARG A 125 11.33 0.32 26.94
N VAL A 126 12.49 0.88 27.24
CA VAL A 126 13.57 1.03 26.28
C VAL A 126 14.69 0.09 26.68
N SER A 127 15.03 -0.84 25.79
CA SER A 127 16.13 -1.79 25.99
C SER A 127 17.45 -1.15 25.59
N LEU A 128 18.29 -0.89 26.57
CA LEU A 128 19.67 -0.41 26.41
C LEU A 128 20.66 -1.54 26.71
N PRO A 129 21.92 -1.46 26.23
CA PRO A 129 22.91 -2.52 26.45
C PRO A 129 23.17 -2.87 27.90
N MET A 130 22.96 -1.94 28.83
CA MET A 130 23.27 -2.12 30.25
C MET A 130 22.05 -2.22 31.16
N ALA A 131 20.88 -1.77 30.73
CA ALA A 131 19.63 -1.82 31.50
C ALA A 131 18.44 -1.45 30.68
N ASP A 132 17.28 -1.99 31.05
CA ASP A 132 15.98 -1.54 30.55
C ASP A 132 15.52 -0.34 31.38
N ILE A 133 15.10 0.72 30.74
CA ILE A 133 14.55 1.90 31.38
C ILE A 133 13.11 2.16 30.96
N THR A 134 12.30 2.66 31.90
CA THR A 134 10.96 3.15 31.59
C THR A 134 11.04 4.62 31.16
N ALA A 135 10.41 4.95 30.06
CA ALA A 135 10.42 6.28 29.48
C ALA A 135 9.03 6.65 28.94
N VAL A 136 8.81 7.93 28.67
CA VAL A 136 7.58 8.43 28.04
C VAL A 136 7.92 8.92 26.63
N VAL A 137 7.13 8.53 25.63
CA VAL A 137 7.31 9.02 24.28
C VAL A 137 6.95 10.50 24.21
N VAL A 138 7.88 11.34 23.80
CA VAL A 138 7.65 12.78 23.60
C VAL A 138 7.11 13.02 22.20
N TYR A 139 7.81 12.55 21.16
CA TYR A 139 7.34 12.53 19.78
C TYR A 139 8.14 11.54 18.93
N LEU A 140 7.55 11.19 17.80
CA LEU A 140 8.23 10.38 16.79
C LEU A 140 8.94 11.29 15.79
N MET A 141 10.26 11.16 15.67
CA MET A 141 11.03 11.88 14.65
C MET A 141 10.75 11.33 13.25
N ASN A 142 10.64 10.01 13.15
CA ASN A 142 10.33 9.28 11.92
C ASN A 142 9.85 7.86 12.25
N LYS A 143 9.63 7.02 11.21
CA LYS A 143 9.18 5.62 11.40
C LYS A 143 10.11 4.75 12.25
N ASN A 144 11.39 5.13 12.40
CA ASN A 144 12.42 4.31 13.01
C ASN A 144 12.99 4.89 14.30
N ARG A 145 12.72 6.16 14.63
CA ARG A 145 13.29 6.85 15.80
C ARG A 145 12.23 7.67 16.52
N ALA A 146 12.28 7.63 17.84
CA ALA A 146 11.46 8.42 18.73
C ALA A 146 12.32 9.20 19.72
N VAL A 147 11.83 10.34 20.16
CA VAL A 147 12.36 11.04 21.33
C VAL A 147 11.55 10.58 22.53
N VAL A 148 12.24 10.09 23.53
CA VAL A 148 11.65 9.64 24.80
C VAL A 148 12.20 10.44 25.96
N ASP A 149 11.35 10.77 26.89
CA ASP A 149 11.73 11.41 28.15
C ASP A 149 12.07 10.32 29.17
N THR A 150 13.29 10.37 29.66
CA THR A 150 13.82 9.43 30.64
C THR A 150 14.22 10.20 31.92
N PRO A 151 14.46 9.53 33.04
CA PRO A 151 14.97 10.18 34.24
C PRO A 151 16.28 10.95 34.05
N LEU A 152 16.99 10.69 32.95
CA LEU A 152 18.26 11.36 32.60
C LEU A 152 18.06 12.44 31.52
N GLY A 153 16.83 12.75 31.15
CA GLY A 153 16.46 13.71 30.08
C GLY A 153 16.00 13.06 28.77
N ASN A 154 15.79 13.89 27.76
CA ASN A 154 15.33 13.46 26.47
C ASN A 154 16.40 12.73 25.68
N VAL A 155 16.07 11.49 25.23
CA VAL A 155 17.00 10.63 24.48
C VAL A 155 16.33 10.20 23.17
N ILE A 156 17.11 10.14 22.10
CA ILE A 156 16.66 9.60 20.81
C ILE A 156 16.90 8.10 20.81
N VAL A 157 15.82 7.34 20.64
CA VAL A 157 15.84 5.87 20.69
C VAL A 157 15.29 5.28 19.40
N PRO A 158 15.91 4.22 18.86
CA PRO A 158 15.33 3.45 17.77
C PRO A 158 14.04 2.76 18.22
N VAL A 159 12.99 2.83 17.38
CA VAL A 159 11.66 2.28 17.71
C VAL A 159 11.70 0.77 17.97
N HIS A 160 12.60 0.03 17.30
CA HIS A 160 12.73 -1.43 17.52
C HIS A 160 13.27 -1.80 18.92
N LYS A 161 13.82 -0.85 19.66
CA LYS A 161 14.28 -1.03 21.05
C LYS A 161 13.23 -0.63 22.08
N MET A 162 12.04 -0.29 21.66
CA MET A 162 10.95 0.16 22.51
C MET A 162 9.86 -0.90 22.59
N THR A 163 9.35 -1.13 23.79
CA THR A 163 8.18 -1.99 24.05
C THR A 163 7.16 -1.20 24.84
N LEU A 164 5.89 -1.27 24.45
CA LEU A 164 4.79 -0.65 25.21
C LEU A 164 4.66 -1.31 26.60
N ILE A 165 4.38 -0.48 27.59
CA ILE A 165 4.06 -0.93 28.95
C ILE A 165 2.60 -0.66 29.25
#